data_f8505190466ed1845d0e0f3af20f1ca1
#
_entry.id   f8505190466ed1845d0e0f3af20f1ca1
#
_cell.length_a   1.000
_cell.length_b   1.000
_cell.length_c   1.000
_cell.angle_alpha   90.00
_cell.angle_beta   90.00
_cell.angle_gamma   90.00
#
_symmetry.space_group_name_H-M   'P 1'
#
loop_
_entity.id
_entity.type
_entity.pdbx_description
1 polymer ?
#
loop_
_entity_poly.entity_id
_entity_poly.type
_entity_poly.pdbx_seq_one_letter_code
_entity_poly.pdbx_strand_id
1 'polypeptide(L)'
;DTSLANRETLVEEKINFYRTTAAAEGGITGAGGLLLGLADFPILIGIKLKLLFEIAALYGYPVEDYKERLYILHIFQLAFSSQQQRREVYLKMDHWDDRLHELPADIHEFDWRIFQQEYRDYIDLAKMAQLIPIIGAPVGIVVNYRLIRKLGHTAMMAYRMRWFEKNKIDR
;
A
#
# COMPACT_ATOMS: atom_id res chain seq x y z
N ASP A 1 -7.57 -3.97 24.86
CA ASP A 1 -7.01 -4.84 23.82
C ASP A 1 -8.09 -5.10 22.76
N THR A 2 -7.93 -4.48 21.59
CA THR A 2 -8.95 -4.58 20.54
C THR A 2 -8.75 -5.90 19.80
N SER A 3 -9.78 -6.75 19.76
CA SER A 3 -9.71 -8.02 19.03
C SER A 3 -9.37 -7.82 17.55
N LEU A 4 -8.76 -8.83 16.92
CA LEU A 4 -8.46 -8.79 15.47
C LEU A 4 -9.70 -8.48 14.64
N ALA A 5 -10.84 -9.10 14.96
CA ALA A 5 -12.11 -8.88 14.24
C ALA A 5 -12.56 -7.40 14.30
N ASN A 6 -12.45 -6.76 15.45
CA ASN A 6 -12.79 -5.34 15.59
C ASN A 6 -11.83 -4.45 14.79
N ARG A 7 -10.53 -4.75 14.80
CA ARG A 7 -9.54 -4.02 13.98
C ARG A 7 -9.87 -4.12 12.49
N GLU A 8 -10.20 -5.31 12.02
CA GLU A 8 -10.52 -5.56 10.62
C GLU A 8 -11.82 -4.90 10.19
N THR A 9 -12.82 -4.82 11.06
CA THR A 9 -14.03 -4.03 10.80
C THR A 9 -13.70 -2.55 10.57
N LEU A 10 -12.87 -1.96 11.42
CA LEU A 10 -12.41 -0.58 11.26
C LEU A 10 -11.56 -0.39 10.00
N VAL A 11 -10.73 -1.38 9.64
CA VAL A 11 -9.95 -1.35 8.39
C VAL A 11 -10.86 -1.37 7.17
N GLU A 12 -11.90 -2.20 7.14
CA GLU A 12 -12.88 -2.23 6.06
C GLU A 12 -13.64 -0.90 5.92
N GLU A 13 -14.00 -0.27 7.03
CA GLU A 13 -14.60 1.06 7.02
C GLU A 13 -13.67 2.09 6.39
N LYS A 14 -12.37 2.06 6.72
CA LYS A 14 -11.36 2.94 6.13
C LYS A 14 -11.17 2.67 4.64
N ILE A 15 -11.08 1.41 4.23
CA ILE A 15 -10.99 1.04 2.81
C ILE A 15 -12.22 1.59 2.05
N ASN A 16 -13.41 1.44 2.62
CA ASN A 16 -14.65 1.94 2.03
C ASN A 16 -14.67 3.47 1.91
N PHE A 17 -14.22 4.19 2.94
CA PHE A 17 -14.11 5.63 2.93
C PHE A 17 -13.14 6.10 1.84
N TYR A 18 -11.92 5.57 1.82
CA TYR A 18 -10.89 6.00 0.87
C TYR A 18 -11.21 5.63 -0.58
N ARG A 19 -11.86 4.49 -0.83
CA ARG A 19 -12.23 4.12 -2.20
C ARG A 19 -13.30 5.03 -2.79
N THR A 20 -14.23 5.52 -1.97
CA THR A 20 -15.25 6.47 -2.41
C THR A 20 -14.68 7.85 -2.62
N THR A 21 -13.76 8.30 -1.77
CA THR A 21 -13.05 9.58 -1.92
C THR A 21 -12.17 9.56 -3.18
N ALA A 22 -11.35 8.52 -3.37
CA ALA A 22 -10.50 8.39 -4.55
C ALA A 22 -11.31 8.22 -5.85
N ALA A 23 -12.50 7.63 -5.80
CA ALA A 23 -13.41 7.56 -6.94
C ALA A 23 -13.93 8.94 -7.34
N ALA A 24 -14.31 9.77 -6.36
CA ALA A 24 -14.77 11.13 -6.62
C ALA A 24 -13.66 11.99 -7.26
N GLU A 25 -12.42 11.90 -6.76
CA GLU A 25 -11.25 12.59 -7.33
C GLU A 25 -10.91 12.07 -8.73
N GLY A 26 -10.95 10.77 -8.97
CA GLY A 26 -10.74 10.17 -10.28
C GLY A 26 -11.74 10.65 -11.35
N GLY A 27 -12.95 11.00 -10.92
CA GLY A 27 -13.96 11.62 -11.79
C GLY A 27 -13.59 13.04 -12.24
N ILE A 28 -13.01 13.82 -11.35
CA ILE A 28 -12.58 15.20 -11.65
C ILE A 28 -11.36 15.18 -12.56
N THR A 29 -10.35 14.36 -12.27
CA THR A 29 -9.12 14.26 -13.09
C THR A 29 -9.37 13.64 -14.46
N GLY A 30 -10.26 12.67 -14.56
CA GLY A 30 -10.65 12.07 -15.84
C GLY A 30 -11.35 13.06 -16.80
N ALA A 31 -12.08 14.04 -16.27
CA ALA A 31 -12.73 15.08 -17.06
C ALA A 31 -11.74 16.11 -17.62
N GLY A 32 -10.59 16.31 -16.97
CA GLY A 32 -9.54 17.27 -17.36
C GLY A 32 -8.47 16.73 -18.31
N GLY A 33 -8.52 15.44 -18.64
CA GLY A 33 -7.56 14.79 -19.55
C GLY A 33 -6.21 14.42 -18.90
N LEU A 34 -5.33 13.81 -19.73
CA LEU A 34 -4.04 13.23 -19.33
C LEU A 34 -3.11 14.23 -18.62
N LEU A 35 -3.11 15.49 -19.02
CA LEU A 35 -2.22 16.53 -18.46
C LEU A 35 -2.58 16.89 -17.01
N LEU A 36 -3.87 16.96 -16.68
CA LEU A 36 -4.33 17.18 -15.32
C LEU A 36 -4.10 15.93 -14.45
N GLY A 37 -4.28 14.74 -15.01
CA GLY A 37 -3.98 13.47 -14.32
C GLY A 37 -2.52 13.33 -13.90
N LEU A 38 -1.57 13.88 -14.65
CA LEU A 38 -0.14 13.90 -14.27
C LEU A 38 0.15 14.91 -13.15
N ALA A 39 -0.52 16.06 -13.14
CA ALA A 39 -0.38 17.07 -12.10
C ALA A 39 -0.92 16.59 -10.74
N ASP A 40 -1.97 15.74 -10.76
CA ASP A 40 -2.60 15.20 -9.55
C ASP A 40 -1.98 13.88 -9.06
N PHE A 41 -0.98 13.34 -9.78
CA PHE A 41 -0.31 12.09 -9.41
C PHE A 41 0.24 12.06 -7.98
N PRO A 42 0.89 13.13 -7.44
CA PRO A 42 1.29 13.18 -6.05
C PRO A 42 0.12 13.06 -5.05
N ILE A 43 -1.02 13.68 -5.36
CA ILE A 43 -2.23 13.63 -4.52
C ILE A 43 -2.80 12.21 -4.49
N LEU A 44 -2.87 11.56 -5.64
CA LEU A 44 -3.36 10.18 -5.75
C LEU A 44 -2.47 9.18 -5.01
N ILE A 45 -1.14 9.37 -5.01
CA ILE A 45 -0.22 8.57 -4.20
C ILE A 45 -0.39 8.89 -2.72
N GLY A 46 -0.52 10.17 -2.37
CA GLY A 46 -0.71 10.64 -0.98
C GLY A 46 -1.92 9.98 -0.31
N ILE A 47 -3.05 9.91 -0.99
CA ILE A 47 -4.26 9.23 -0.48
C ILE A 47 -4.01 7.74 -0.24
N LYS A 48 -3.32 7.07 -1.14
CA LYS A 48 -3.00 5.65 -1.01
C LYS A 48 -2.06 5.38 0.17
N LEU A 49 -1.04 6.21 0.34
CA LEU A 49 -0.13 6.13 1.49
C LEU A 49 -0.85 6.45 2.80
N LYS A 50 -1.73 7.46 2.80
CA LYS A 50 -2.53 7.79 3.98
C LYS A 50 -3.43 6.61 4.42
N LEU A 51 -4.08 5.94 3.47
CA LEU A 51 -4.84 4.73 3.77
C LEU A 51 -3.95 3.67 4.44
N LEU A 52 -2.74 3.42 3.89
CA LEU A 52 -1.81 2.43 4.44
C LEU A 52 -1.36 2.80 5.86
N PHE A 53 -1.08 4.08 6.12
CA PHE A 53 -0.70 4.56 7.45
C PHE A 53 -1.84 4.38 8.46
N GLU A 54 -3.09 4.67 8.07
CA GLU A 54 -4.24 4.44 8.95
C GLU A 54 -4.47 2.96 9.24
N ILE A 55 -4.27 2.08 8.25
CA ILE A 55 -4.35 0.63 8.45
C ILE A 55 -3.24 0.16 9.42
N ALA A 56 -1.99 0.58 9.22
CA ALA A 56 -0.89 0.26 10.12
C ALA A 56 -1.21 0.65 11.57
N ALA A 57 -1.68 1.88 11.77
CA ALA A 57 -2.07 2.39 13.09
C ALA A 57 -3.21 1.58 13.73
N LEU A 58 -4.21 1.15 12.95
CA LEU A 58 -5.30 0.30 13.45
C LEU A 58 -4.81 -1.08 13.91
N TYR A 59 -3.76 -1.61 13.30
CA TYR A 59 -3.11 -2.84 13.78
C TYR A 59 -2.12 -2.59 14.93
N GLY A 60 -1.85 -1.33 15.29
CA GLY A 60 -1.01 -0.93 16.41
C GLY A 60 0.48 -0.79 16.05
N TYR A 61 0.80 -0.58 14.78
CA TYR A 61 2.17 -0.35 14.33
C TYR A 61 2.47 1.15 14.21
N PRO A 62 3.61 1.63 14.76
CA PRO A 62 3.97 3.04 14.76
C PRO A 62 4.50 3.46 13.39
N VAL A 63 3.78 4.34 12.70
CA VAL A 63 4.14 4.83 11.36
C VAL A 63 5.28 5.88 11.37
N GLU A 64 5.70 6.30 12.54
CA GLU A 64 6.87 7.16 12.75
C GLU A 64 8.18 6.40 12.52
N ASP A 65 8.20 5.09 12.80
CA ASP A 65 9.35 4.23 12.55
C ASP A 65 9.58 4.05 11.05
N TYR A 66 10.81 4.32 10.60
CA TYR A 66 11.16 4.16 9.19
C TYR A 66 11.07 2.69 8.73
N LYS A 67 11.31 1.75 9.62
CA LYS A 67 11.20 0.31 9.32
C LYS A 67 9.75 -0.08 9.03
N GLU A 68 8.79 0.52 9.75
CA GLU A 68 7.38 0.34 9.43
C GLU A 68 7.02 0.99 8.09
N ARG A 69 7.58 2.15 7.78
CA ARG A 69 7.40 2.78 6.46
C ARG A 69 7.95 1.92 5.32
N LEU A 70 9.08 1.22 5.52
CA LEU A 70 9.57 0.24 4.55
C LEU A 70 8.59 -0.91 4.35
N TYR A 71 8.01 -1.44 5.44
CA TYR A 71 6.98 -2.47 5.35
C TYR A 71 5.77 -1.99 4.53
N ILE A 72 5.31 -0.77 4.78
CA ILE A 72 4.22 -0.13 4.02
C ILE A 72 4.56 0.00 2.53
N LEU A 73 5.79 0.36 2.20
CA LEU A 73 6.26 0.39 0.81
C LEU A 73 6.28 -1.01 0.17
N HIS A 74 6.66 -2.04 0.91
CA HIS A 74 6.54 -3.43 0.43
C HIS A 74 5.09 -3.87 0.24
N ILE A 75 4.15 -3.43 1.08
CA ILE A 75 2.71 -3.65 0.86
C ILE A 75 2.26 -3.04 -0.47
N PHE A 76 2.69 -1.81 -0.75
CA PHE A 76 2.38 -1.14 -2.02
C PHE A 76 2.96 -1.93 -3.20
N GLN A 77 4.20 -2.35 -3.09
CA GLN A 77 4.90 -3.20 -4.05
C GLN A 77 4.17 -4.53 -4.29
N LEU A 78 3.79 -5.22 -3.20
CA LEU A 78 3.05 -6.49 -3.25
C LEU A 78 1.71 -6.36 -3.96
N ALA A 79 1.00 -5.23 -3.73
CA ALA A 79 -0.29 -4.97 -4.37
C ALA A 79 -0.16 -4.78 -5.89
N PHE A 80 0.95 -4.20 -6.38
CA PHE A 80 1.08 -3.79 -7.78
C PHE A 80 2.19 -4.51 -8.55
N SER A 81 2.88 -5.46 -7.95
CA SER A 81 3.88 -6.29 -8.63
C SER A 81 3.24 -7.32 -9.58
N SER A 82 4.02 -7.78 -10.55
CA SER A 82 3.66 -8.90 -11.41
C SER A 82 3.52 -10.19 -10.58
N GLN A 83 2.88 -11.21 -11.14
CA GLN A 83 2.68 -12.47 -10.42
C GLN A 83 4.02 -13.17 -10.07
N GLN A 84 5.03 -13.05 -10.93
CA GLN A 84 6.36 -13.61 -10.68
C GLN A 84 7.06 -12.90 -9.52
N GLN A 85 7.04 -11.57 -9.53
CA GLN A 85 7.72 -10.73 -8.53
C GLN A 85 7.00 -10.73 -7.18
N ARG A 86 5.69 -11.00 -7.15
CA ARG A 86 4.90 -10.99 -5.92
C ARG A 86 5.44 -11.95 -4.87
N ARG A 87 5.93 -13.12 -5.29
CA ARG A 87 6.55 -14.09 -4.38
C ARG A 87 7.80 -13.52 -3.71
N GLU A 88 8.66 -12.85 -4.47
CA GLU A 88 9.89 -12.26 -3.94
C GLU A 88 9.60 -11.14 -2.94
N VAL A 89 8.64 -10.26 -3.27
CA VAL A 89 8.19 -9.22 -2.34
C VAL A 89 7.59 -9.85 -1.08
N TYR A 90 6.77 -10.89 -1.21
CA TYR A 90 6.21 -11.59 -0.06
C TYR A 90 7.31 -12.16 0.83
N LEU A 91 8.32 -12.83 0.28
CA LEU A 91 9.44 -13.38 1.05
C LEU A 91 10.27 -12.30 1.79
N LYS A 92 10.32 -11.07 1.26
CA LYS A 92 10.92 -9.94 1.99
C LYS A 92 10.08 -9.49 3.18
N MET A 93 8.78 -9.71 3.14
CA MET A 93 7.83 -9.31 4.19
C MET A 93 7.57 -10.41 5.23
N ASP A 94 7.86 -11.66 4.88
CA ASP A 94 7.68 -12.82 5.74
C ASP A 94 8.62 -12.73 6.96
N HIS A 95 8.09 -12.99 8.16
CA HIS A 95 8.79 -12.84 9.43
C HIS A 95 9.48 -11.46 9.59
N TRP A 96 8.78 -10.39 9.15
CA TRP A 96 9.32 -9.03 9.13
C TRP A 96 9.85 -8.57 10.49
N ASP A 97 9.07 -8.81 11.56
CA ASP A 97 9.42 -8.36 12.90
C ASP A 97 10.68 -9.05 13.43
N ASP A 98 10.90 -10.32 13.08
CA ASP A 98 12.10 -11.07 13.45
C ASP A 98 13.36 -10.56 12.73
N ARG A 99 13.18 -9.97 11.56
CA ARG A 99 14.26 -9.47 10.69
C ARG A 99 14.56 -7.98 10.85
N LEU A 100 13.86 -7.27 11.72
CA LEU A 100 14.10 -5.83 11.95
C LEU A 100 15.54 -5.52 12.40
N HIS A 101 16.24 -6.47 13.00
CA HIS A 101 17.64 -6.33 13.40
C HIS A 101 18.62 -6.34 12.21
N GLU A 102 18.21 -6.87 11.05
CA GLU A 102 19.02 -6.87 9.82
C GLU A 102 19.04 -5.47 9.17
N LEU A 103 18.07 -4.62 9.54
CA LEU A 103 17.99 -3.26 9.02
C LEU A 103 18.82 -2.31 9.90
N PRO A 104 19.48 -1.29 9.30
CA PRO A 104 20.19 -0.27 10.05
C PRO A 104 19.35 0.35 11.15
N ALA A 105 19.99 0.76 12.25
CA ALA A 105 19.28 1.48 13.32
C ALA A 105 18.90 2.89 12.87
N ASP A 106 19.74 3.54 12.06
CA ASP A 106 19.52 4.88 11.53
C ASP A 106 19.04 4.83 10.07
N ILE A 107 17.98 5.56 9.78
CA ILE A 107 17.43 5.71 8.43
C ILE A 107 18.46 6.26 7.42
N HIS A 108 19.45 7.03 7.88
CA HIS A 108 20.50 7.60 7.03
C HIS A 108 21.54 6.57 6.59
N GLU A 109 21.65 5.44 7.29
CA GLU A 109 22.50 4.31 6.92
C GLU A 109 21.81 3.34 5.94
N PHE A 110 20.49 3.51 5.72
CA PHE A 110 19.74 2.67 4.81
C PHE A 110 20.03 3.04 3.35
N ASP A 111 20.36 2.04 2.52
CA ASP A 111 20.66 2.26 1.11
C ASP A 111 19.41 2.49 0.27
N TRP A 112 18.92 3.72 0.33
CA TRP A 112 17.75 4.16 -0.44
C TRP A 112 17.90 4.02 -1.94
N ARG A 113 19.12 4.08 -2.46
CA ARG A 113 19.39 3.98 -3.90
C ARG A 113 19.15 2.55 -4.39
N ILE A 114 19.70 1.55 -3.69
CA ILE A 114 19.47 0.14 -3.99
C ILE A 114 17.98 -0.16 -3.83
N PHE A 115 17.36 0.25 -2.73
CA PHE A 115 15.93 0.06 -2.50
C PHE A 115 15.07 0.65 -3.62
N GLN A 116 15.33 1.87 -4.08
CA GLN A 116 14.59 2.51 -5.17
C GLN A 116 14.77 1.80 -6.51
N GLN A 117 15.95 1.25 -6.80
CA GLN A 117 16.18 0.46 -8.01
C GLN A 117 15.35 -0.82 -7.97
N GLU A 118 15.46 -1.61 -6.91
CA GLU A 118 14.66 -2.82 -6.71
C GLU A 118 13.17 -2.52 -6.71
N TYR A 119 12.76 -1.43 -6.06
CA TYR A 119 11.36 -1.02 -5.98
C TYR A 119 10.74 -0.76 -7.36
N ARG A 120 11.47 -0.09 -8.26
CA ARG A 120 11.02 0.15 -9.64
C ARG A 120 10.92 -1.14 -10.45
N ASP A 121 11.86 -2.05 -10.27
CA ASP A 121 11.89 -3.32 -11.01
C ASP A 121 10.69 -4.22 -10.67
N TYR A 122 10.15 -4.09 -9.45
CA TYR A 122 8.99 -4.86 -8.98
C TYR A 122 7.64 -4.24 -9.32
N ILE A 123 7.57 -2.94 -9.56
CA ILE A 123 6.32 -2.28 -9.95
C ILE A 123 6.20 -2.32 -11.47
N ASP A 124 5.22 -3.07 -11.94
CA ASP A 124 4.86 -3.07 -13.37
C ASP A 124 4.09 -1.80 -13.72
N LEU A 125 4.84 -0.73 -13.97
CA LEU A 125 4.29 0.57 -14.39
C LEU A 125 3.46 0.44 -15.67
N ALA A 126 3.80 -0.48 -16.56
CA ALA A 126 3.03 -0.74 -17.79
C ALA A 126 1.64 -1.31 -17.45
N LYS A 127 1.55 -2.23 -16.47
CA LYS A 127 0.25 -2.71 -15.98
C LYS A 127 -0.52 -1.65 -15.21
N MET A 128 0.16 -0.80 -14.43
CA MET A 128 -0.49 0.33 -13.80
C MET A 128 -1.04 1.31 -14.85
N ALA A 129 -0.28 1.60 -15.89
CA ALA A 129 -0.72 2.46 -16.99
C ALA A 129 -1.88 1.87 -17.80
N GLN A 130 -1.92 0.56 -17.98
CA GLN A 130 -3.05 -0.14 -18.61
C GLN A 130 -4.34 -0.09 -17.79
N LEU A 131 -4.21 0.11 -16.47
CA LEU A 131 -5.34 0.32 -15.58
C LEU A 131 -5.86 1.76 -15.59
N ILE A 132 -5.10 2.68 -16.19
CA ILE A 132 -5.51 4.08 -16.41
C ILE A 132 -6.02 4.19 -17.85
N PRO A 133 -7.32 4.08 -18.09
CA PRO A 133 -7.81 4.20 -19.45
C PRO A 133 -7.74 5.66 -19.90
N ILE A 134 -7.28 5.84 -21.11
CA ILE A 134 -7.21 7.12 -21.84
C ILE A 134 -8.62 7.69 -22.10
N ILE A 135 -9.68 7.03 -21.66
CA ILE A 135 -11.07 7.29 -22.08
C ILE A 135 -11.95 7.69 -20.88
N GLY A 136 -11.99 9.00 -20.57
CA GLY A 136 -13.12 9.65 -19.89
C GLY A 136 -13.26 9.46 -18.37
N ALA A 137 -13.92 10.42 -17.74
CA ALA A 137 -14.16 10.50 -16.29
C ALA A 137 -14.76 9.22 -15.64
N PRO A 138 -15.73 8.50 -16.23
CA PRO A 138 -16.31 7.31 -15.59
C PRO A 138 -15.32 6.18 -15.36
N VAL A 139 -14.30 6.07 -16.22
CA VAL A 139 -13.34 4.97 -16.15
C VAL A 139 -12.27 5.25 -15.08
N GLY A 140 -11.84 6.51 -14.93
CA GLY A 140 -10.94 6.95 -13.85
C GLY A 140 -11.52 6.66 -12.47
N ILE A 141 -12.82 6.88 -12.27
CA ILE A 141 -13.55 6.54 -11.05
C ILE A 141 -13.41 5.05 -10.72
N VAL A 142 -13.74 4.18 -11.68
CA VAL A 142 -13.72 2.72 -11.48
C VAL A 142 -12.32 2.21 -11.20
N VAL A 143 -11.31 2.75 -11.88
CA VAL A 143 -9.92 2.35 -11.70
C VAL A 143 -9.41 2.73 -10.31
N ASN A 144 -9.57 3.97 -9.89
CA ASN A 144 -9.15 4.41 -8.56
C ASN A 144 -9.86 3.64 -7.45
N TYR A 145 -11.15 3.38 -7.60
CA TYR A 145 -11.92 2.56 -6.67
C TYR A 145 -11.35 1.14 -6.54
N ARG A 146 -10.99 0.48 -7.66
CA ARG A 146 -10.39 -0.86 -7.67
C ARG A 146 -8.98 -0.88 -7.08
N LEU A 147 -8.18 0.14 -7.40
CA LEU A 147 -6.81 0.27 -6.88
C LEU A 147 -6.78 0.44 -5.36
N ILE A 148 -7.61 1.32 -4.81
CA ILE A 148 -7.74 1.53 -3.36
C ILE A 148 -8.20 0.26 -2.67
N ARG A 149 -9.22 -0.41 -3.21
CA ARG A 149 -9.71 -1.68 -2.66
C ARG A 149 -8.61 -2.74 -2.64
N LYS A 150 -7.90 -2.93 -3.76
CA LYS A 150 -6.81 -3.90 -3.87
C LYS A 150 -5.72 -3.61 -2.86
N LEU A 151 -5.30 -2.35 -2.76
CA LEU A 151 -4.24 -1.92 -1.84
C LEU A 151 -4.64 -2.13 -0.38
N GLY A 152 -5.85 -1.71 0.00
CA GLY A 152 -6.37 -1.87 1.36
C GLY A 152 -6.47 -3.34 1.79
N HIS A 153 -7.02 -4.21 0.93
CA HIS A 153 -7.08 -5.64 1.23
C HIS A 153 -5.69 -6.28 1.28
N THR A 154 -4.74 -5.86 0.43
CA THR A 154 -3.35 -6.35 0.52
C THR A 154 -2.73 -5.95 1.86
N ALA A 155 -2.94 -4.72 2.31
CA ALA A 155 -2.47 -4.25 3.61
C ALA A 155 -3.09 -5.03 4.77
N MET A 156 -4.40 -5.22 4.74
CA MET A 156 -5.10 -6.01 5.76
C MET A 156 -4.55 -7.43 5.86
N MET A 157 -4.28 -8.11 4.74
CA MET A 157 -3.69 -9.45 4.74
C MET A 157 -2.26 -9.44 5.28
N ALA A 158 -1.43 -8.47 4.91
CA ALA A 158 -0.07 -8.33 5.38
C ALA A 158 -0.01 -8.10 6.91
N TYR A 159 -0.82 -7.21 7.45
CA TYR A 159 -0.88 -6.97 8.89
C TYR A 159 -1.53 -8.11 9.67
N ARG A 160 -2.50 -8.80 9.09
CA ARG A 160 -3.07 -10.03 9.66
C ARG A 160 -2.00 -11.11 9.81
N MET A 161 -1.13 -11.28 8.81
CA MET A 161 -0.01 -12.23 8.87
C MET A 161 0.90 -11.91 10.06
N ARG A 162 1.39 -10.68 10.17
CA ARG A 162 2.21 -10.22 11.31
C ARG A 162 1.50 -10.38 12.65
N TRP A 163 0.21 -10.10 12.70
CA TRP A 163 -0.56 -10.27 13.93
C TRP A 163 -0.59 -11.73 14.39
N PHE A 164 -0.75 -12.68 13.48
CA PHE A 164 -0.71 -14.11 13.82
C PHE A 164 0.70 -14.58 14.17
N GLU A 165 1.73 -14.11 13.51
CA GLU A 165 3.13 -14.42 13.84
C GLU A 165 3.43 -14.00 15.28
N LYS A 166 3.14 -12.75 15.64
CA LYS A 166 3.32 -12.23 16.98
C LYS A 166 2.55 -13.01 18.06
N ASN A 167 1.31 -13.37 17.79
CA ASN A 167 0.47 -14.09 18.76
C ASN A 167 0.71 -15.60 18.78
N LYS A 168 1.52 -16.19 17.90
CA LYS A 168 1.98 -17.58 18.01
C LYS A 168 3.13 -17.74 18.98
N ILE A 169 3.96 -16.73 19.14
CA ILE A 169 5.12 -16.73 20.04
C ILE A 169 4.67 -16.67 21.50
N ASP A 170 3.48 -16.12 21.77
CA ASP A 170 2.91 -15.98 23.12
C ASP A 170 2.13 -17.23 23.61
N ARG A 171 2.19 -18.35 22.90
CA ARG A 171 1.61 -19.65 23.27
C ARG A 171 2.68 -20.70 23.50
#